data_db4e06dcc7208d565e25c352ec946588
#
_entry.id   db4e06dcc7208d565e25c352ec946588
#
_cell.length_a   1.000
_cell.length_b   1.000
_cell.length_c   1.000
_cell.angle_alpha   90.00
_cell.angle_beta   90.00
_cell.angle_gamma   90.00
#
_symmetry.space_group_name_H-M   'P 1'
#
loop_
_entity.id
_entity.type
_entity.pdbx_description
1 polymer ?
#
loop_
_entity_poly.entity_id
_entity_poly.type
_entity_poly.pdbx_seq_one_letter_code
_entity_poly.pdbx_strand_id
1 'polypeptide(L)'
;MNQNPYEIFQKECPEVAARFNDLIEAQKSLQGLDAKTKQLINIAIQTANRNVKGVQMHAMMAKNEGAAREEVVGAVVLNLHHSGFASVLKCLPAAIEGFEGKL
;
A
#
# COMPACT_ATOMS: atom_id res chain seq x y z
N MET A 1 24.42 -2.02 5.26
CA MET A 1 23.58 -2.75 4.31
C MET A 1 22.15 -2.74 4.77
N ASN A 2 21.30 -2.28 3.91
CA ASN A 2 19.88 -2.20 4.24
C ASN A 2 19.16 -3.42 3.73
N GLN A 3 18.79 -4.28 4.66
CA GLN A 3 17.92 -5.39 4.30
C GLN A 3 16.48 -4.93 4.33
N ASN A 4 15.72 -5.38 3.36
CA ASN A 4 14.28 -5.19 3.31
C ASN A 4 13.68 -5.93 4.53
N PRO A 5 12.82 -5.28 5.33
CA PRO A 5 12.20 -5.97 6.48
C PRO A 5 11.52 -7.27 6.12
N TYR A 6 10.90 -7.34 4.95
CA TYR A 6 10.24 -8.57 4.51
C TYR A 6 11.25 -9.70 4.28
N GLU A 7 12.42 -9.37 3.74
CA GLU A 7 13.48 -10.36 3.56
C GLU A 7 13.97 -10.89 4.89
N ILE A 8 14.08 -10.02 5.91
CA ILE A 8 14.45 -10.44 7.26
C ILE A 8 13.39 -11.40 7.80
N PHE A 9 12.11 -11.06 7.63
CA PHE A 9 11.01 -11.92 8.05
C PHE A 9 11.09 -13.30 7.39
N GLN A 10 11.36 -13.33 6.09
CA GLN A 10 11.49 -14.59 5.36
C GLN A 10 12.65 -15.43 5.87
N LYS A 11 13.76 -14.80 6.25
CA LYS A 11 14.92 -15.51 6.78
C LYS A 11 14.67 -16.05 8.17
N GLU A 12 14.05 -15.24 9.03
CA GLU A 12 13.84 -15.62 10.42
C GLU A 12 12.69 -16.58 10.61
N CYS A 13 11.64 -16.47 9.78
CA CYS A 13 10.43 -17.26 9.92
C CYS A 13 9.97 -17.77 8.56
N PRO A 14 10.75 -18.67 7.93
CA PRO A 14 10.47 -19.05 6.54
C PRO A 14 9.10 -19.71 6.35
N GLU A 15 8.68 -20.56 7.28
CA GLU A 15 7.38 -21.22 7.14
C GLU A 15 6.23 -20.24 7.34
N VAL A 16 6.36 -19.36 8.34
CA VAL A 16 5.32 -18.35 8.58
C VAL A 16 5.21 -17.42 7.36
N ALA A 17 6.35 -17.01 6.81
CA ALA A 17 6.35 -16.16 5.62
C ALA A 17 5.68 -16.85 4.43
N ALA A 18 5.90 -18.16 4.27
CA ALA A 18 5.25 -18.92 3.20
C ALA A 18 3.73 -18.93 3.37
N ARG A 19 3.25 -19.15 4.60
CA ARG A 19 1.81 -19.14 4.86
C ARG A 19 1.23 -17.73 4.67
N PHE A 20 1.99 -16.70 5.01
CA PHE A 20 1.57 -15.32 4.78
C PHE A 20 1.40 -15.04 3.28
N ASN A 21 2.34 -15.51 2.46
CA ASN A 21 2.23 -15.37 1.02
C ASN A 21 1.01 -16.13 0.47
N ASP A 22 0.72 -17.29 1.02
CA ASP A 22 -0.47 -18.05 0.62
C ASP A 22 -1.73 -17.26 0.93
N LEU A 23 -1.76 -16.57 2.08
CA LEU A 23 -2.89 -15.73 2.45
C LEU A 23 -3.09 -14.60 1.44
N ILE A 24 -2.01 -13.91 1.07
CA ILE A 24 -2.09 -12.83 0.10
C ILE A 24 -2.62 -13.34 -1.24
N GLU A 25 -2.13 -14.50 -1.70
CA GLU A 25 -2.60 -15.07 -2.96
C GLU A 25 -4.07 -15.44 -2.89
N ALA A 26 -4.50 -15.99 -1.75
CA ALA A 26 -5.92 -16.33 -1.55
C ALA A 26 -6.80 -15.06 -1.59
N GLN A 27 -6.31 -13.96 -1.03
CA GLN A 27 -7.07 -12.71 -1.03
C GLN A 27 -7.25 -12.14 -2.43
N LYS A 28 -6.32 -12.42 -3.34
CA LYS A 28 -6.44 -11.97 -4.73
C LYS A 28 -7.63 -12.59 -5.45
N SER A 29 -8.12 -13.73 -4.94
CA SER A 29 -9.28 -14.40 -5.56
C SER A 29 -10.61 -13.80 -5.14
N LEU A 30 -10.62 -12.85 -4.20
CA LEU A 30 -11.86 -12.24 -3.74
C LEU A 30 -12.54 -11.49 -4.89
N GLN A 31 -13.84 -11.72 -5.02
CA GLN A 31 -14.67 -11.09 -6.06
C GLN A 31 -15.25 -9.79 -5.53
N GLY A 32 -15.73 -8.95 -6.42
CA GLY A 32 -16.46 -7.74 -6.04
C GLY A 32 -15.65 -6.46 -6.06
N LEU A 33 -14.33 -6.55 -5.95
CA LEU A 33 -13.44 -5.38 -6.04
C LEU A 33 -12.45 -5.65 -7.14
N ASP A 34 -12.33 -4.73 -8.08
CA ASP A 34 -11.34 -4.88 -9.14
C ASP A 34 -9.93 -4.57 -8.62
N ALA A 35 -8.93 -4.86 -9.43
CA ALA A 35 -7.53 -4.72 -9.02
C ALA A 35 -7.17 -3.27 -8.65
N LYS A 36 -7.68 -2.30 -9.41
CA LYS A 36 -7.42 -0.90 -9.13
C LYS A 36 -8.03 -0.50 -7.79
N THR A 37 -9.28 -0.86 -7.55
CA THR A 37 -9.97 -0.52 -6.30
C THR A 37 -9.26 -1.14 -5.09
N LYS A 38 -8.82 -2.39 -5.22
CA LYS A 38 -8.06 -3.04 -4.14
C LYS A 38 -6.81 -2.26 -3.79
N GLN A 39 -6.09 -1.73 -4.78
CA GLN A 39 -4.88 -0.96 -4.51
C GLN A 39 -5.20 0.39 -3.88
N LEU A 40 -6.29 1.04 -4.29
CA LEU A 40 -6.70 2.29 -3.66
C LEU A 40 -7.08 2.07 -2.18
N ILE A 41 -7.76 0.97 -1.89
CA ILE A 41 -8.06 0.60 -0.50
C ILE A 41 -6.77 0.34 0.28
N ASN A 42 -5.81 -0.36 -0.33
CA ASN A 42 -4.52 -0.62 0.31
C ASN A 42 -3.80 0.69 0.65
N ILE A 43 -3.84 1.67 -0.26
CA ILE A 43 -3.25 2.99 0.01
C ILE A 43 -3.89 3.60 1.25
N ALA A 44 -5.23 3.55 1.34
CA ALA A 44 -5.94 4.12 2.48
C ALA A 44 -5.57 3.41 3.79
N ILE A 45 -5.48 2.08 3.75
CA ILE A 45 -5.11 1.29 4.94
C ILE A 45 -3.68 1.63 5.37
N GLN A 46 -2.75 1.69 4.43
CA GLN A 46 -1.37 2.00 4.74
C GLN A 46 -1.20 3.43 5.26
N THR A 47 -2.02 4.36 4.75
CA THR A 47 -2.04 5.72 5.26
C THR A 47 -2.49 5.73 6.73
N ALA A 48 -3.57 5.02 7.03
CA ALA A 48 -4.07 4.92 8.40
C ALA A 48 -3.01 4.36 9.34
N ASN A 49 -2.22 3.41 8.87
CA ASN A 49 -1.15 2.79 9.64
C ASN A 49 0.14 3.61 9.63
N ARG A 50 0.17 4.74 8.93
CA ARG A 50 1.35 5.60 8.78
C ARG A 50 2.54 4.86 8.19
N ASN A 51 2.26 3.90 7.33
CA ASN A 51 3.29 3.11 6.67
C ASN A 51 3.68 3.76 5.35
N VAL A 52 4.68 4.64 5.39
CA VAL A 52 5.11 5.42 4.24
C VAL A 52 5.54 4.52 3.08
N LYS A 53 6.33 3.50 3.36
CA LYS A 53 6.77 2.56 2.32
C LYS A 53 5.62 1.82 1.68
N GLY A 54 4.64 1.41 2.49
CA GLY A 54 3.45 0.73 1.98
C GLY A 54 2.62 1.63 1.08
N VAL A 55 2.46 2.89 1.48
CA VAL A 55 1.73 3.86 0.65
C VAL A 55 2.43 4.05 -0.69
N GLN A 56 3.75 4.24 -0.67
CA GLN A 56 4.53 4.44 -1.88
C GLN A 56 4.39 3.26 -2.83
N MET A 57 4.54 2.05 -2.31
CA MET A 57 4.45 0.83 -3.12
C MET A 57 3.05 0.64 -3.71
N HIS A 58 2.02 0.79 -2.89
CA HIS A 58 0.65 0.59 -3.36
C HIS A 58 0.20 1.69 -4.32
N ALA A 59 0.75 2.91 -4.19
CA ALA A 59 0.48 3.97 -5.16
C ALA A 59 1.04 3.61 -6.54
N MET A 60 2.24 3.03 -6.57
CA MET A 60 2.83 2.55 -7.82
C MET A 60 1.99 1.43 -8.41
N MET A 61 1.55 0.49 -7.57
CA MET A 61 0.73 -0.62 -8.02
C MET A 61 -0.63 -0.14 -8.53
N ALA A 62 -1.23 0.86 -7.87
CA ALA A 62 -2.48 1.44 -8.31
C ALA A 62 -2.35 2.07 -9.69
N LYS A 63 -1.25 2.79 -9.92
CA LYS A 63 -0.97 3.38 -11.23
C LYS A 63 -0.89 2.29 -12.29
N ASN A 64 -0.21 1.20 -11.99
CA ASN A 64 -0.08 0.08 -12.93
C ASN A 64 -1.42 -0.57 -13.25
N GLU A 65 -2.39 -0.43 -12.35
CA GLU A 65 -3.75 -0.93 -12.57
C GLU A 65 -4.69 0.12 -13.16
N GLY A 66 -4.14 1.25 -13.60
CA GLY A 66 -4.92 2.26 -14.31
C GLY A 66 -5.45 3.40 -13.44
N ALA A 67 -5.02 3.52 -12.20
CA ALA A 67 -5.49 4.62 -11.34
C ALA A 67 -4.97 5.96 -11.85
N ALA A 68 -5.82 6.98 -11.74
CA ALA A 68 -5.42 8.35 -11.99
C ALA A 68 -4.75 8.92 -10.74
N ARG A 69 -3.95 9.96 -10.92
CA ARG A 69 -3.26 10.61 -9.81
C ARG A 69 -4.24 11.08 -8.73
N GLU A 70 -5.35 11.68 -9.16
CA GLU A 70 -6.35 12.18 -8.22
C GLU A 70 -7.04 11.07 -7.43
N GLU A 71 -7.13 9.86 -7.99
CA GLU A 71 -7.66 8.73 -7.25
C GLU A 71 -6.72 8.32 -6.13
N VAL A 72 -5.42 8.30 -6.41
CA VAL A 72 -4.40 7.97 -5.42
C VAL A 72 -4.36 9.02 -4.32
N VAL A 73 -4.36 10.30 -4.70
CA VAL A 73 -4.39 11.40 -3.73
C VAL A 73 -5.65 11.32 -2.87
N GLY A 74 -6.80 11.05 -3.50
CA GLY A 74 -8.07 10.93 -2.80
C GLY A 74 -8.08 9.81 -1.77
N ALA A 75 -7.46 8.66 -2.10
CA ALA A 75 -7.39 7.54 -1.17
C ALA A 75 -6.63 7.91 0.10
N VAL A 76 -5.58 8.72 -0.02
CA VAL A 76 -4.84 9.22 1.15
C VAL A 76 -5.68 10.23 1.92
N VAL A 77 -6.24 11.22 1.22
CA VAL A 77 -6.90 12.37 1.86
C VAL A 77 -8.20 11.99 2.55
N LEU A 78 -8.88 10.93 2.09
CA LEU A 78 -10.07 10.42 2.79
C LEU A 78 -9.80 10.07 4.25
N ASN A 79 -8.54 9.83 4.59
CA ASN A 79 -8.16 9.52 5.97
C ASN A 79 -8.28 10.70 6.93
N LEU A 80 -8.51 11.92 6.44
CA LEU A 80 -8.57 13.09 7.33
C LEU A 80 -9.57 12.89 8.46
N HIS A 81 -10.73 12.30 8.18
CA HIS A 81 -11.75 12.09 9.21
C HIS A 81 -11.72 10.67 9.80
N HIS A 82 -10.68 9.91 9.51
CA HIS A 82 -10.48 8.56 10.07
C HIS A 82 -9.22 8.50 10.91
N SER A 83 -8.05 8.56 10.28
CA SER A 83 -6.77 8.45 10.98
C SER A 83 -6.13 9.80 11.29
N GLY A 84 -6.69 10.89 10.76
CA GLY A 84 -6.30 12.23 11.13
C GLY A 84 -5.30 12.89 10.20
N PHE A 85 -5.08 14.18 10.49
CA PHE A 85 -4.26 15.07 9.67
C PHE A 85 -2.80 14.63 9.62
N ALA A 86 -2.27 14.17 10.76
CA ALA A 86 -0.85 13.78 10.81
C ALA A 86 -0.54 12.60 9.89
N SER A 87 -1.43 11.61 9.82
CA SER A 87 -1.20 10.46 8.94
C SER A 87 -1.26 10.87 7.48
N VAL A 88 -2.18 11.77 7.13
CA VAL A 88 -2.30 12.26 5.76
C VAL A 88 -1.05 13.04 5.35
N LEU A 89 -0.58 13.97 6.20
CA LEU A 89 0.62 14.73 5.89
C LEU A 89 1.84 13.84 5.76
N LYS A 90 1.93 12.81 6.60
CA LYS A 90 3.06 11.89 6.56
C LYS A 90 3.08 11.08 5.27
N CYS A 91 1.93 10.67 4.77
CA CYS A 91 1.85 9.70 3.68
C CYS A 91 1.60 10.32 2.31
N LEU A 92 1.08 11.55 2.24
CA LEU A 92 0.74 12.14 0.95
C LEU A 92 1.94 12.27 0.02
N PRO A 93 3.12 12.76 0.47
CA PRO A 93 4.27 12.81 -0.41
C PRO A 93 4.67 11.46 -0.95
N ALA A 94 4.60 10.41 -0.12
CA ALA A 94 4.95 9.05 -0.54
C ALA A 94 4.00 8.54 -1.62
N ALA A 95 2.71 8.85 -1.50
CA ALA A 95 1.73 8.45 -2.51
C ALA A 95 2.04 9.10 -3.86
N ILE A 96 2.37 10.39 -3.84
CA ILE A 96 2.69 11.12 -5.06
C ILE A 96 3.99 10.57 -5.68
N GLU A 97 5.00 10.35 -4.85
CA GLU A 97 6.28 9.80 -5.33
C GLU A 97 6.11 8.41 -5.94
N GLY A 98 5.31 7.57 -5.29
CA GLY A 98 5.04 6.23 -5.81
C GLY A 98 4.31 6.30 -7.14
N PHE A 99 3.32 7.17 -7.24
CA PHE A 99 2.58 7.33 -8.50
C PHE A 99 3.48 7.85 -9.61
N GLU A 100 4.41 8.76 -9.30
CA GLU A 100 5.30 9.35 -10.28
C GLU A 100 6.52 8.46 -10.57
N GLY A 101 6.65 7.35 -9.90
CA GLY A 101 7.75 6.43 -10.13
C GLY A 101 9.07 6.87 -9.50
N LYS A 102 9.02 7.74 -8.52
CA LYS A 102 10.22 8.26 -7.85
C LYS A 102 10.51 7.45 -6.59
N LEU A 103 10.88 6.22 -6.78
CA LEU A 103 11.13 5.31 -5.65
C LEU A 103 12.60 5.30 -5.18
#